data_fd6976078d78b064f9fea1b10e89aeee
#
_entry.id   fd6976078d78b064f9fea1b10e89aeee
#
_cell.length_a   1.000
_cell.length_b   1.000
_cell.length_c   1.000
_cell.angle_alpha   90.00
_cell.angle_beta   90.00
_cell.angle_gamma   90.00
#
_symmetry.space_group_name_H-M   'P 1'
#
loop_
_entity.id
_entity.type
_entity.pdbx_description
1 polymer ?
#
loop_
_entity_poly.entity_id
_entity_poly.type
_entity_poly.pdbx_seq_one_letter_code
_entity_poly.pdbx_strand_id
1 'polypeptide(L)'
;MEKMMKMSGLKHLFVTVFMASFGMVLVIPGITDVTMSALCPGQDRCSLAIFLTGLQQVLIGGGTMVMMPLIGKLSDVYGRKALLTVPMTLCIFPLVVLAYSRTTKFFYAYYVLRTITSMVSEGSSQCLALAYVADNIAEARRATAFGILSGLGSAAFVCGTLTAHFLSTAQTFQVAAFMSMAATVYMRIFLKDSPQENSDDLAQPILKTEENSSLNEGEPSSSVQAFKKFPSVGDIICLLKSRVTFSQVAIVVLFNSLAEGGLQSSTMYFFKAEFHYNKDQFADLMLIGGVAGTVSQLLFMPMLAPIVGEEKLLSLGLLVGASSMLLNSIAWSSWVPYALGVFSIFAVLTNPCLRSIVSKQVGPNEQGMAHGCISAISSFSNILSPFIFSPLTALFLSQGAPFHFPGFSLMCAGLATMMAFIVSLMIRAAPPVPSNAGSDSDCREA
;
A
#
# COMPACT_ATOMS: atom_id res chain seq x y z
N MET A 1 -27.13 -13.62 -14.16
CA MET A 1 -27.32 -12.25 -13.63
C MET A 1 -26.28 -11.91 -12.56
N GLU A 2 -26.04 -12.77 -11.59
CA GLU A 2 -25.06 -12.58 -10.50
C GLU A 2 -23.61 -12.35 -11.00
N LYS A 3 -23.14 -13.12 -11.98
CA LYS A 3 -21.79 -12.97 -12.57
C LYS A 3 -21.58 -11.62 -13.27
N MET A 4 -22.61 -11.10 -13.95
CA MET A 4 -22.59 -9.76 -14.55
C MET A 4 -22.62 -8.64 -13.49
N MET A 5 -23.34 -8.88 -12.38
CA MET A 5 -23.43 -7.94 -11.27
C MET A 5 -22.12 -7.83 -10.50
N LYS A 6 -21.42 -8.95 -10.25
CA LYS A 6 -20.08 -8.97 -9.64
C LYS A 6 -19.04 -8.26 -10.53
N MET A 7 -19.08 -8.46 -11.85
CA MET A 7 -18.21 -7.76 -12.80
C MET A 7 -18.48 -6.24 -12.86
N SER A 8 -19.74 -5.82 -12.69
CA SER A 8 -20.08 -4.39 -12.66
C SER A 8 -19.50 -3.70 -11.42
N GLY A 9 -19.63 -4.31 -10.22
CA GLY A 9 -19.06 -3.76 -8.99
C GLY A 9 -17.53 -3.56 -9.06
N LEU A 10 -16.84 -4.51 -9.70
CA LEU A 10 -15.39 -4.45 -9.86
C LEU A 10 -14.93 -3.29 -10.75
N LYS A 11 -15.65 -3.02 -11.83
CA LYS A 11 -15.37 -1.86 -12.70
C LYS A 11 -15.48 -0.54 -11.93
N HIS A 12 -16.50 -0.41 -11.09
CA HIS A 12 -16.71 0.78 -10.28
C HIS A 12 -15.61 0.95 -9.22
N LEU A 13 -15.14 -0.16 -8.61
CA LEU A 13 -13.99 -0.13 -7.71
C LEU A 13 -12.72 0.36 -8.43
N PHE A 14 -12.43 -0.17 -9.61
CA PHE A 14 -11.25 0.20 -10.40
C PHE A 14 -11.25 1.69 -10.79
N VAL A 15 -12.39 2.21 -11.21
CA VAL A 15 -12.55 3.66 -11.47
C VAL A 15 -12.33 4.48 -10.20
N THR A 16 -12.89 4.04 -9.08
CA THR A 16 -12.73 4.71 -7.78
C THR A 16 -11.26 4.77 -7.37
N VAL A 17 -10.54 3.64 -7.45
CA VAL A 17 -9.12 3.56 -7.09
C VAL A 17 -8.27 4.43 -8.01
N PHE A 18 -8.52 4.41 -9.30
CA PHE A 18 -7.81 5.28 -10.24
C PHE A 18 -8.01 6.76 -9.91
N MET A 19 -9.25 7.21 -9.72
CA MET A 19 -9.56 8.62 -9.40
C MET A 19 -8.94 9.04 -8.06
N ALA A 20 -9.03 8.19 -7.03
CA ALA A 20 -8.46 8.47 -5.72
C ALA A 20 -6.92 8.55 -5.78
N SER A 21 -6.27 7.58 -6.44
CA SER A 21 -4.81 7.56 -6.62
C SER A 21 -4.33 8.75 -7.45
N PHE A 22 -5.05 9.11 -8.52
CA PHE A 22 -4.74 10.28 -9.33
C PHE A 22 -4.76 11.57 -8.51
N GLY A 23 -5.80 11.78 -7.69
CA GLY A 23 -5.89 12.95 -6.80
C GLY A 23 -4.75 13.01 -5.77
N MET A 24 -4.35 11.86 -5.23
CA MET A 24 -3.23 11.79 -4.27
C MET A 24 -1.88 12.09 -4.92
N VAL A 25 -1.64 11.58 -6.12
CA VAL A 25 -0.37 11.76 -6.84
C VAL A 25 -0.17 13.20 -7.30
N LEU A 26 -1.23 13.88 -7.72
CA LEU A 26 -1.19 15.28 -8.11
C LEU A 26 -0.50 16.17 -7.08
N VAL A 27 -0.67 15.87 -5.80
CA VAL A 27 -0.16 16.69 -4.69
C VAL A 27 1.34 16.53 -4.47
N ILE A 28 1.94 15.38 -4.86
CA ILE A 28 3.32 15.02 -4.53
C ILE A 28 4.35 16.09 -4.97
N PRO A 29 4.32 16.61 -6.22
CA PRO A 29 5.28 17.63 -6.63
C PRO A 29 5.08 18.96 -5.90
N GLY A 30 3.81 19.38 -5.69
CA GLY A 30 3.47 20.68 -5.14
C GLY A 30 3.66 20.80 -3.63
N ILE A 31 3.60 19.69 -2.87
CA ILE A 31 3.66 19.75 -1.41
C ILE A 31 5.07 20.17 -0.91
N THR A 32 6.11 19.80 -1.63
CA THR A 32 7.48 20.18 -1.30
C THR A 32 7.65 21.70 -1.39
N ASP A 33 7.14 22.33 -2.46
CA ASP A 33 7.20 23.77 -2.65
C ASP A 33 6.40 24.52 -1.58
N VAL A 34 5.20 24.03 -1.23
CA VAL A 34 4.39 24.60 -0.16
C VAL A 34 5.10 24.47 1.19
N THR A 35 5.72 23.33 1.47
CA THR A 35 6.48 23.11 2.72
C THR A 35 7.67 24.05 2.83
N MET A 36 8.45 24.18 1.74
CA MET A 36 9.61 25.09 1.70
C MET A 36 9.20 26.54 1.86
N SER A 37 8.18 26.99 1.14
CA SER A 37 7.70 28.37 1.21
C SER A 37 7.06 28.71 2.56
N ALA A 38 6.46 27.75 3.25
CA ALA A 38 5.82 27.95 4.56
C ALA A 38 6.82 27.99 5.71
N LEU A 39 7.89 27.17 5.66
CA LEU A 39 8.87 26.99 6.74
C LEU A 39 10.14 27.84 6.56
N CYS A 40 10.63 27.96 5.33
CA CYS A 40 11.90 28.62 5.01
C CYS A 40 11.76 29.48 3.75
N PRO A 41 11.00 30.59 3.79
CA PRO A 41 10.76 31.42 2.63
C PRO A 41 12.09 31.97 2.07
N GLY A 42 12.33 31.77 0.77
CA GLY A 42 13.52 32.26 0.06
C GLY A 42 14.80 31.46 0.27
N GLN A 43 14.71 30.27 0.89
CA GLN A 43 15.87 29.38 1.05
C GLN A 43 15.71 28.11 0.21
N ASP A 44 16.76 27.71 -0.49
CA ASP A 44 16.79 26.46 -1.27
C ASP A 44 17.01 25.21 -0.40
N ARG A 45 17.46 25.39 0.85
CA ARG A 45 17.74 24.31 1.82
C ARG A 45 17.08 24.62 3.16
N CYS A 46 16.27 23.68 3.65
CA CYS A 46 15.57 23.82 4.92
C CYS A 46 15.65 22.52 5.72
N SER A 47 16.50 22.49 6.74
CA SER A 47 16.64 21.33 7.61
C SER A 47 15.35 21.04 8.40
N LEU A 48 14.60 22.09 8.78
CA LEU A 48 13.32 21.95 9.47
C LEU A 48 12.28 21.25 8.60
N ALA A 49 12.21 21.56 7.30
CA ALA A 49 11.29 20.89 6.37
C ALA A 49 11.59 19.40 6.25
N ILE A 50 12.88 19.05 6.15
CA ILE A 50 13.32 17.65 6.08
C ILE A 50 12.97 16.90 7.37
N PHE A 51 13.26 17.53 8.53
CA PHE A 51 12.96 16.93 9.83
C PHE A 51 11.45 16.70 10.04
N LEU A 52 10.61 17.71 9.75
CA LEU A 52 9.16 17.61 9.89
C LEU A 52 8.57 16.56 8.93
N THR A 53 9.05 16.50 7.69
CA THR A 53 8.61 15.48 6.73
C THR A 53 8.99 14.08 7.20
N GLY A 54 10.21 13.90 7.70
CA GLY A 54 10.67 12.63 8.27
C GLY A 54 9.87 12.22 9.50
N LEU A 55 9.63 13.15 10.43
CA LEU A 55 8.79 12.91 11.61
C LEU A 55 7.36 12.51 11.22
N GLN A 56 6.78 13.20 10.22
CA GLN A 56 5.46 12.88 9.70
C GLN A 56 5.39 11.44 9.17
N GLN A 57 6.39 11.01 8.39
CA GLN A 57 6.46 9.67 7.85
C GLN A 57 6.54 8.59 8.96
N VAL A 58 7.34 8.83 9.99
CA VAL A 58 7.44 7.91 11.14
C VAL A 58 6.12 7.80 11.89
N LEU A 59 5.45 8.93 12.16
CA LEU A 59 4.15 8.96 12.84
C LEU A 59 3.06 8.25 12.03
N ILE A 60 2.99 8.54 10.72
CA ILE A 60 2.04 7.90 9.81
C ILE A 60 2.32 6.39 9.74
N GLY A 61 3.58 6.00 9.52
CA GLY A 61 3.98 4.60 9.45
C GLY A 61 3.65 3.82 10.71
N GLY A 62 3.93 4.38 11.89
CA GLY A 62 3.55 3.78 13.17
C GLY A 62 2.03 3.64 13.34
N GLY A 63 1.29 4.68 12.96
CA GLY A 63 -0.18 4.65 13.00
C GLY A 63 -0.76 3.61 12.04
N THR A 64 -0.29 3.56 10.79
CA THR A 64 -0.76 2.59 9.78
C THR A 64 -0.47 1.15 10.19
N MET A 65 0.68 0.88 10.80
CA MET A 65 1.04 -0.45 11.29
C MET A 65 -0.02 -1.00 12.26
N VAL A 66 -0.57 -0.16 13.13
CA VAL A 66 -1.61 -0.55 14.09
C VAL A 66 -2.99 -0.56 13.45
N MET A 67 -3.30 0.46 12.64
CA MET A 67 -4.65 0.67 12.11
C MET A 67 -5.01 -0.27 10.96
N MET A 68 -4.05 -0.71 10.13
CA MET A 68 -4.36 -1.56 8.98
C MET A 68 -4.96 -2.93 9.36
N PRO A 69 -4.42 -3.72 10.31
CA PRO A 69 -5.04 -4.97 10.72
C PRO A 69 -6.41 -4.75 11.35
N LEU A 70 -6.56 -3.66 12.11
CA LEU A 70 -7.83 -3.30 12.74
C LEU A 70 -8.91 -2.99 11.70
N ILE A 71 -8.61 -2.12 10.73
CA ILE A 71 -9.53 -1.76 9.64
C ILE A 71 -9.84 -2.99 8.78
N GLY A 72 -8.84 -3.84 8.51
CA GLY A 72 -9.02 -5.10 7.81
C GLY A 72 -10.06 -5.97 8.50
N LYS A 73 -9.91 -6.23 9.81
CA LYS A 73 -10.86 -7.02 10.60
C LYS A 73 -12.23 -6.37 10.71
N LEU A 74 -12.30 -5.05 10.94
CA LEU A 74 -13.57 -4.34 10.95
C LEU A 74 -14.31 -4.47 9.61
N SER A 75 -13.57 -4.47 8.51
CA SER A 75 -14.17 -4.60 7.18
C SER A 75 -14.74 -5.99 6.92
N ASP A 76 -14.20 -7.03 7.55
CA ASP A 76 -14.74 -8.38 7.52
C ASP A 76 -16.09 -8.47 8.27
N VAL A 77 -16.31 -7.59 9.27
CA VAL A 77 -17.54 -7.57 10.08
C VAL A 77 -18.59 -6.58 9.55
N TYR A 78 -18.17 -5.34 9.22
CA TYR A 78 -19.10 -4.25 8.87
C TYR A 78 -19.29 -4.05 7.36
N GLY A 79 -18.61 -4.84 6.54
CA GLY A 79 -18.68 -4.75 5.08
C GLY A 79 -17.62 -3.81 4.48
N ARG A 80 -17.18 -4.17 3.27
CA ARG A 80 -16.06 -3.50 2.58
C ARG A 80 -16.36 -2.06 2.19
N LYS A 81 -17.55 -1.81 1.66
CA LYS A 81 -17.95 -0.46 1.19
C LYS A 81 -18.06 0.53 2.34
N ALA A 82 -18.66 0.12 3.47
CA ALA A 82 -18.81 0.98 4.64
C ALA A 82 -17.44 1.44 5.15
N LEU A 83 -16.52 0.49 5.33
CA LEU A 83 -15.18 0.79 5.82
C LEU A 83 -14.31 1.54 4.80
N LEU A 84 -14.47 1.29 3.49
CA LEU A 84 -13.74 2.02 2.44
C LEU A 84 -14.14 3.51 2.40
N THR A 85 -15.35 3.84 2.81
CA THR A 85 -15.81 5.24 2.88
C THR A 85 -14.98 6.07 3.86
N VAL A 86 -14.58 5.48 4.99
CA VAL A 86 -13.85 6.20 6.06
C VAL A 86 -12.50 6.75 5.59
N PRO A 87 -11.54 5.94 5.12
CA PRO A 87 -10.24 6.45 4.67
C PRO A 87 -10.37 7.40 3.47
N MET A 88 -11.28 7.13 2.52
CA MET A 88 -11.48 8.02 1.37
C MET A 88 -12.01 9.40 1.78
N THR A 89 -12.93 9.44 2.76
CA THR A 89 -13.44 10.73 3.28
C THR A 89 -12.36 11.47 4.07
N LEU A 90 -11.59 10.76 4.91
CA LEU A 90 -10.53 11.36 5.71
C LEU A 90 -9.44 12.02 4.86
N CYS A 91 -9.10 11.45 3.71
CA CYS A 91 -8.12 12.03 2.78
C CYS A 91 -8.53 13.37 2.19
N ILE A 92 -9.83 13.69 2.13
CA ILE A 92 -10.34 14.94 1.54
C ILE A 92 -9.98 16.16 2.42
N PHE A 93 -10.08 16.02 3.74
CA PHE A 93 -9.92 17.16 4.66
C PHE A 93 -8.58 17.90 4.52
N PRO A 94 -7.42 17.24 4.56
CA PRO A 94 -6.15 17.95 4.40
C PRO A 94 -6.02 18.59 3.01
N LEU A 95 -6.55 17.97 1.96
CA LEU A 95 -6.52 18.53 0.60
C LEU A 95 -7.33 19.82 0.50
N VAL A 96 -8.51 19.87 1.10
CA VAL A 96 -9.38 21.05 1.12
C VAL A 96 -8.69 22.21 1.86
N VAL A 97 -7.97 21.95 2.94
CA VAL A 97 -7.23 22.99 3.69
C VAL A 97 -6.21 23.69 2.80
N LEU A 98 -5.39 22.94 2.03
CA LEU A 98 -4.42 23.53 1.11
C LEU A 98 -5.04 24.08 -0.19
N ALA A 99 -6.15 23.53 -0.63
CA ALA A 99 -6.90 24.07 -1.75
C ALA A 99 -7.48 25.47 -1.44
N TYR A 100 -7.86 25.71 -0.17
CA TYR A 100 -8.37 27.02 0.29
C TYR A 100 -7.24 28.05 0.44
N SER A 101 -6.18 27.72 1.19
CA SER A 101 -5.06 28.64 1.41
C SER A 101 -3.77 27.91 1.72
N ARG A 102 -2.63 28.48 1.29
CA ARG A 102 -1.27 27.91 1.46
C ARG A 102 -0.38 28.78 2.35
N THR A 103 -0.98 29.67 3.15
CA THR A 103 -0.23 30.44 4.15
C THR A 103 0.30 29.54 5.24
N THR A 104 1.34 29.97 5.95
CA THR A 104 2.01 29.19 7.00
C THR A 104 1.05 28.62 8.05
N LYS A 105 -0.01 29.36 8.42
CA LYS A 105 -1.03 28.88 9.37
C LYS A 105 -1.83 27.68 8.80
N PHE A 106 -2.25 27.77 7.55
CA PHE A 106 -2.96 26.68 6.87
C PHE A 106 -2.05 25.48 6.57
N PHE A 107 -0.75 25.74 6.34
CA PHE A 107 0.23 24.65 6.22
C PHE A 107 0.35 23.84 7.52
N TYR A 108 0.46 24.47 8.68
CA TYR A 108 0.50 23.74 9.96
C TYR A 108 -0.82 22.99 10.24
N ALA A 109 -1.97 23.59 9.92
CA ALA A 109 -3.26 22.91 10.02
C ALA A 109 -3.32 21.67 9.11
N TYR A 110 -2.88 21.81 7.86
CA TYR A 110 -2.74 20.69 6.94
C TYR A 110 -1.78 19.61 7.48
N TYR A 111 -0.61 20.00 7.97
CA TYR A 111 0.40 19.07 8.47
C TYR A 111 -0.15 18.19 9.60
N VAL A 112 -0.77 18.80 10.61
CA VAL A 112 -1.37 18.06 11.72
C VAL A 112 -2.53 17.19 11.24
N LEU A 113 -3.45 17.77 10.47
CA LEU A 113 -4.63 17.06 9.97
C LEU A 113 -4.23 15.88 9.07
N ARG A 114 -3.27 16.08 8.14
CA ARG A 114 -2.74 15.01 7.29
C ARG A 114 -2.09 13.91 8.11
N THR A 115 -1.30 14.25 9.13
CA THR A 115 -0.65 13.24 9.98
C THR A 115 -1.70 12.34 10.64
N ILE A 116 -2.71 12.93 11.26
CA ILE A 116 -3.76 12.18 11.97
C ILE A 116 -4.61 11.35 10.98
N THR A 117 -5.05 11.96 9.89
CA THR A 117 -5.90 11.26 8.92
C THR A 117 -5.16 10.17 8.17
N SER A 118 -3.87 10.39 7.83
CA SER A 118 -3.06 9.40 7.13
C SER A 118 -2.72 8.18 7.96
N MET A 119 -2.64 8.28 9.29
CA MET A 119 -2.50 7.10 10.18
C MET A 119 -3.62 6.08 9.95
N VAL A 120 -4.81 6.56 9.59
CA VAL A 120 -5.99 5.71 9.36
C VAL A 120 -6.17 5.40 7.87
N SER A 121 -5.91 6.36 6.99
CA SER A 121 -6.29 6.28 5.58
C SER A 121 -5.18 5.74 4.67
N GLU A 122 -3.91 5.98 5.00
CA GLU A 122 -2.80 5.55 4.16
C GLU A 122 -2.66 4.02 4.18
N GLY A 123 -2.71 3.41 3.00
CA GLY A 123 -2.73 1.96 2.82
C GLY A 123 -4.07 1.28 3.12
N SER A 124 -4.93 1.84 3.97
CA SER A 124 -6.23 1.24 4.29
C SER A 124 -7.14 1.15 3.08
N SER A 125 -7.18 2.18 2.25
CA SER A 125 -7.95 2.18 0.99
C SER A 125 -7.51 1.06 0.05
N GLN A 126 -6.20 0.83 -0.07
CA GLN A 126 -5.65 -0.25 -0.89
C GLN A 126 -5.93 -1.62 -0.27
N CYS A 127 -5.75 -1.77 1.04
CA CYS A 127 -6.06 -3.01 1.76
C CYS A 127 -7.52 -3.42 1.56
N LEU A 128 -8.46 -2.48 1.74
CA LEU A 128 -9.89 -2.71 1.57
C LEU A 128 -10.28 -2.99 0.11
N ALA A 129 -9.64 -2.31 -0.84
CA ALA A 129 -9.84 -2.58 -2.26
C ALA A 129 -9.37 -3.99 -2.64
N LEU A 130 -8.22 -4.44 -2.11
CA LEU A 130 -7.73 -5.81 -2.30
C LEU A 130 -8.68 -6.85 -1.69
N ALA A 131 -9.16 -6.61 -0.47
CA ALA A 131 -10.14 -7.48 0.17
C ALA A 131 -11.45 -7.56 -0.62
N TYR A 132 -11.98 -6.42 -1.10
CA TYR A 132 -13.17 -6.39 -1.96
C TYR A 132 -12.97 -7.19 -3.25
N VAL A 133 -11.80 -7.08 -3.89
CA VAL A 133 -11.46 -7.87 -5.09
C VAL A 133 -11.39 -9.35 -4.75
N ALA A 134 -10.78 -9.73 -3.61
CA ALA A 134 -10.67 -11.12 -3.16
C ALA A 134 -12.04 -11.78 -2.93
N ASP A 135 -12.99 -11.02 -2.36
CA ASP A 135 -14.37 -11.50 -2.10
C ASP A 135 -15.20 -11.68 -3.38
N ASN A 136 -14.91 -10.91 -4.43
CA ASN A 136 -15.73 -10.87 -5.65
C ASN A 136 -15.15 -11.67 -6.82
N ILE A 137 -13.92 -12.19 -6.71
CA ILE A 137 -13.21 -12.88 -7.79
C ILE A 137 -12.78 -14.28 -7.34
N ALA A 138 -12.98 -15.26 -8.24
CA ALA A 138 -12.50 -16.62 -8.04
C ALA A 138 -10.97 -16.66 -7.89
N GLU A 139 -10.46 -17.54 -7.03
CA GLU A 139 -9.04 -17.67 -6.67
C GLU A 139 -8.10 -17.71 -7.88
N ALA A 140 -8.45 -18.45 -8.92
CA ALA A 140 -7.65 -18.58 -10.13
C ALA A 140 -7.43 -17.25 -10.90
N ARG A 141 -8.24 -16.22 -10.64
CA ARG A 141 -8.18 -14.90 -11.29
C ARG A 141 -7.76 -13.77 -10.36
N ARG A 142 -7.54 -14.03 -9.07
CA ARG A 142 -7.19 -13.01 -8.08
C ARG A 142 -5.89 -12.29 -8.43
N ALA A 143 -4.86 -13.04 -8.84
CA ALA A 143 -3.58 -12.46 -9.26
C ALA A 143 -3.73 -11.44 -10.38
N THR A 144 -4.47 -11.80 -11.42
CA THR A 144 -4.80 -10.90 -12.54
C THR A 144 -5.52 -9.64 -12.06
N ALA A 145 -6.53 -9.80 -11.21
CA ALA A 145 -7.31 -8.67 -10.71
C ALA A 145 -6.50 -7.75 -9.77
N PHE A 146 -5.63 -8.32 -8.94
CA PHE A 146 -4.68 -7.55 -8.11
C PHE A 146 -3.65 -6.83 -8.97
N GLY A 147 -3.19 -7.48 -10.05
CA GLY A 147 -2.33 -6.84 -11.05
C GLY A 147 -3.01 -5.63 -11.71
N ILE A 148 -4.26 -5.78 -12.13
CA ILE A 148 -5.04 -4.67 -12.72
C ILE A 148 -5.22 -3.54 -11.69
N LEU A 149 -5.57 -3.85 -10.44
CA LEU A 149 -5.73 -2.86 -9.37
C LEU A 149 -4.44 -2.06 -9.14
N SER A 150 -3.30 -2.76 -9.05
CA SER A 150 -1.99 -2.12 -8.88
C SER A 150 -1.56 -1.34 -10.12
N GLY A 151 -1.85 -1.88 -11.32
CA GLY A 151 -1.57 -1.23 -12.59
C GLY A 151 -2.34 0.08 -12.79
N LEU A 152 -3.57 0.15 -12.29
CA LEU A 152 -4.35 1.40 -12.27
C LEU A 152 -3.70 2.44 -11.33
N GLY A 153 -3.12 2.01 -10.21
CA GLY A 153 -2.31 2.88 -9.35
C GLY A 153 -1.08 3.43 -10.08
N SER A 154 -0.34 2.57 -10.79
CA SER A 154 0.81 3.00 -11.61
C SER A 154 0.41 3.93 -12.75
N ALA A 155 -0.71 3.67 -13.44
CA ALA A 155 -1.26 4.55 -14.46
C ALA A 155 -1.69 5.90 -13.90
N ALA A 156 -2.32 5.90 -12.71
CA ALA A 156 -2.69 7.12 -12.00
C ALA A 156 -1.45 7.93 -11.60
N PHE A 157 -0.35 7.25 -11.23
CA PHE A 157 0.93 7.91 -10.94
C PHE A 157 1.48 8.62 -12.17
N VAL A 158 1.55 7.96 -13.32
CA VAL A 158 2.02 8.55 -14.58
C VAL A 158 1.13 9.74 -14.98
N CYS A 159 -0.19 9.53 -15.03
CA CYS A 159 -1.14 10.57 -15.43
C CYS A 159 -1.13 11.75 -14.45
N GLY A 160 -1.08 11.49 -13.13
CA GLY A 160 -1.07 12.51 -12.10
C GLY A 160 0.21 13.36 -12.15
N THR A 161 1.37 12.73 -12.28
CA THR A 161 2.66 13.43 -12.39
C THR A 161 2.71 14.31 -13.64
N LEU A 162 2.28 13.78 -14.79
CA LEU A 162 2.21 14.55 -16.04
C LEU A 162 1.24 15.72 -15.92
N THR A 163 0.05 15.51 -15.33
CA THR A 163 -0.95 16.57 -15.16
C THR A 163 -0.45 17.65 -14.21
N ALA A 164 0.24 17.27 -13.12
CA ALA A 164 0.80 18.23 -12.16
C ALA A 164 1.82 19.18 -12.80
N HIS A 165 2.51 18.73 -13.85
CA HIS A 165 3.48 19.58 -14.59
C HIS A 165 2.80 20.77 -15.31
N PHE A 166 1.55 20.61 -15.73
CA PHE A 166 0.79 21.67 -16.45
C PHE A 166 -0.05 22.57 -15.52
N LEU A 167 -0.18 22.22 -14.25
CA LEU A 167 -0.99 22.94 -13.29
C LEU A 167 -0.13 23.83 -12.38
N SER A 168 -0.65 25.00 -12.03
CA SER A 168 -0.06 25.78 -10.95
C SER A 168 -0.25 25.07 -9.61
N THR A 169 0.63 25.32 -8.64
CA THR A 169 0.54 24.70 -7.29
C THR A 169 -0.85 24.87 -6.66
N ALA A 170 -1.52 26.01 -6.92
CA ALA A 170 -2.88 26.26 -6.45
C ALA A 170 -3.91 25.32 -7.06
N GLN A 171 -3.89 25.23 -8.38
CA GLN A 171 -4.80 24.39 -9.14
C GLN A 171 -4.59 22.90 -8.83
N THR A 172 -3.34 22.49 -8.60
CA THR A 172 -3.01 21.12 -8.24
C THR A 172 -3.77 20.66 -6.99
N PHE A 173 -3.78 21.46 -5.91
CA PHE A 173 -4.53 21.10 -4.69
C PHE A 173 -6.05 21.17 -4.88
N GLN A 174 -6.54 22.11 -5.66
CA GLN A 174 -7.99 22.22 -5.96
C GLN A 174 -8.48 21.02 -6.78
N VAL A 175 -7.75 20.65 -7.83
CA VAL A 175 -8.08 19.47 -8.66
C VAL A 175 -7.95 18.19 -7.83
N ALA A 176 -6.93 18.05 -6.99
CA ALA A 176 -6.74 16.89 -6.12
C ALA A 176 -7.91 16.73 -5.13
N ALA A 177 -8.34 17.83 -4.48
CA ALA A 177 -9.49 17.82 -3.57
C ALA A 177 -10.78 17.46 -4.31
N PHE A 178 -11.02 18.05 -5.49
CA PHE A 178 -12.18 17.73 -6.33
C PHE A 178 -12.21 16.26 -6.76
N MET A 179 -11.08 15.73 -7.24
CA MET A 179 -10.95 14.33 -7.67
C MET A 179 -11.18 13.35 -6.52
N SER A 180 -10.65 13.66 -5.33
CA SER A 180 -10.85 12.84 -4.13
C SER A 180 -12.31 12.84 -3.66
N MET A 181 -12.99 14.00 -3.71
CA MET A 181 -14.43 14.10 -3.43
C MET A 181 -15.24 13.32 -4.47
N ALA A 182 -14.96 13.53 -5.75
CA ALA A 182 -15.64 12.84 -6.84
C ALA A 182 -15.47 11.31 -6.73
N ALA A 183 -14.26 10.83 -6.42
CA ALA A 183 -13.98 9.41 -6.19
C ALA A 183 -14.82 8.84 -5.04
N THR A 184 -14.91 9.57 -3.91
CA THR A 184 -15.70 9.14 -2.74
C THR A 184 -17.19 9.10 -3.03
N VAL A 185 -17.72 10.14 -3.69
CA VAL A 185 -19.14 10.19 -4.09
C VAL A 185 -19.45 9.09 -5.11
N TYR A 186 -18.61 8.94 -6.12
CA TYR A 186 -18.75 7.87 -7.12
C TYR A 186 -18.79 6.49 -6.47
N MET A 187 -17.86 6.21 -5.55
CA MET A 187 -17.81 4.96 -4.81
C MET A 187 -19.10 4.73 -4.01
N ARG A 188 -19.60 5.74 -3.31
CA ARG A 188 -20.83 5.61 -2.51
C ARG A 188 -22.06 5.31 -3.36
N ILE A 189 -22.17 5.88 -4.55
CA ILE A 189 -23.32 5.72 -5.45
C ILE A 189 -23.24 4.35 -6.16
N PHE A 190 -22.11 4.03 -6.77
CA PHE A 190 -22.01 2.93 -7.72
C PHE A 190 -21.44 1.63 -7.16
N LEU A 191 -20.62 1.68 -6.10
CA LEU A 191 -20.08 0.47 -5.51
C LEU A 191 -21.17 -0.25 -4.71
N LYS A 192 -21.36 -1.53 -4.98
CA LYS A 192 -22.26 -2.41 -4.20
C LYS A 192 -21.49 -3.03 -3.06
N ASP A 193 -22.18 -3.33 -1.95
CA ASP A 193 -21.57 -4.11 -0.89
C ASP A 193 -21.21 -5.51 -1.38
N SER A 194 -20.12 -6.05 -0.87
CA SER A 194 -19.75 -7.44 -1.10
C SER A 194 -20.80 -8.35 -0.41
N PRO A 195 -21.29 -9.42 -1.08
CA PRO A 195 -22.23 -10.32 -0.44
C PRO A 195 -21.57 -10.94 0.79
N GLN A 196 -22.04 -10.60 1.96
CA GLN A 196 -21.71 -11.28 3.21
C GLN A 196 -22.54 -12.55 3.26
N GLU A 197 -21.91 -13.70 3.24
CA GLU A 197 -22.58 -14.96 3.48
C GLU A 197 -22.98 -15.02 4.96
N ASN A 198 -24.30 -14.97 5.23
CA ASN A 198 -24.96 -15.15 6.53
C ASN A 198 -24.64 -14.13 7.65
N SER A 199 -25.28 -12.98 7.58
CA SER A 199 -25.61 -12.17 8.77
C SER A 199 -27.08 -11.73 8.76
N ASP A 200 -27.99 -12.57 8.31
CA ASP A 200 -29.44 -12.27 8.37
C ASP A 200 -29.99 -12.24 9.80
N ASP A 201 -29.20 -12.61 10.81
CA ASP A 201 -29.62 -12.57 12.22
C ASP A 201 -29.17 -11.31 13.01
N LEU A 202 -28.42 -10.37 12.40
CA LEU A 202 -27.86 -9.20 13.11
C LEU A 202 -28.27 -7.83 12.57
N ALA A 203 -29.09 -7.75 11.54
CA ALA A 203 -29.59 -6.50 10.98
C ALA A 203 -31.08 -6.32 11.22
N GLN A 204 -31.54 -6.39 12.45
CA GLN A 204 -32.81 -5.76 12.82
C GLN A 204 -32.57 -4.25 13.01
N PRO A 205 -33.35 -3.39 12.33
CA PRO A 205 -33.22 -1.95 12.52
C PRO A 205 -33.64 -1.58 13.96
N ILE A 206 -32.77 -0.86 14.66
CA ILE A 206 -33.01 -0.27 15.98
C ILE A 206 -34.00 0.88 15.80
N LEU A 207 -35.26 0.57 15.48
CA LEU A 207 -36.41 1.47 15.58
C LEU A 207 -37.69 0.65 15.42
N LYS A 208 -38.11 0.01 16.53
CA LYS A 208 -39.55 -0.17 16.85
C LYS A 208 -39.70 -0.58 18.30
N THR A 209 -40.21 0.39 19.03
CA THR A 209 -41.27 0.31 20.04
C THR A 209 -40.97 -0.50 21.28
N GLU A 210 -40.83 0.23 22.39
CA GLU A 210 -41.20 -0.16 23.74
C GLU A 210 -42.64 -0.72 23.73
N GLU A 211 -42.82 -1.95 24.25
CA GLU A 211 -43.81 -2.25 25.25
C GLU A 211 -43.76 -3.75 25.62
N ASN A 212 -43.73 -3.89 26.94
CA ASN A 212 -44.06 -5.06 27.76
C ASN A 212 -43.05 -6.17 28.06
N SER A 213 -42.48 -5.98 29.22
CA SER A 213 -42.57 -6.94 30.36
C SER A 213 -41.62 -8.12 30.41
N SER A 214 -40.88 -8.05 31.50
CA SER A 214 -40.39 -9.07 32.43
C SER A 214 -38.94 -9.50 32.27
N LEU A 215 -38.16 -8.97 33.21
CA LEU A 215 -37.09 -9.59 34.00
C LEU A 215 -36.55 -10.92 33.46
N ASN A 216 -35.36 -10.82 32.82
CA ASN A 216 -34.28 -11.76 33.08
C ASN A 216 -32.94 -11.06 32.85
N GLU A 217 -32.08 -11.15 33.86
CA GLU A 217 -30.75 -10.56 33.93
C GLU A 217 -29.81 -11.14 32.87
N GLY A 218 -29.10 -10.23 32.14
CA GLY A 218 -27.67 -10.37 31.91
C GLY A 218 -27.19 -11.15 30.69
N GLU A 219 -27.40 -10.59 29.49
CA GLU A 219 -26.37 -10.75 28.44
C GLU A 219 -26.11 -9.41 27.75
N PRO A 220 -24.84 -8.94 27.67
CA PRO A 220 -24.53 -7.69 27.00
C PRO A 220 -24.74 -7.82 25.48
N SER A 221 -25.52 -6.90 24.94
CA SER A 221 -25.88 -6.80 23.52
C SER A 221 -24.70 -7.02 22.58
N SER A 222 -24.90 -7.79 21.51
CA SER A 222 -23.90 -8.21 20.53
C SER A 222 -23.11 -7.08 19.85
N SER A 223 -23.63 -5.85 19.82
CA SER A 223 -22.92 -4.68 19.32
C SER A 223 -21.76 -4.24 20.21
N VAL A 224 -21.84 -4.48 21.51
CA VAL A 224 -20.75 -4.20 22.47
C VAL A 224 -19.70 -5.31 22.44
N GLN A 225 -20.07 -6.52 22.01
CA GLN A 225 -19.11 -7.63 21.86
C GLN A 225 -18.20 -7.48 20.62
N ALA A 226 -18.66 -6.85 19.54
CA ALA A 226 -17.85 -6.57 18.37
C ALA A 226 -16.71 -5.57 18.67
N PHE A 227 -16.95 -4.58 19.53
CA PHE A 227 -15.91 -3.66 20.02
C PHE A 227 -14.97 -4.29 21.07
N LYS A 228 -15.41 -5.33 21.78
CA LYS A 228 -14.61 -6.03 22.80
C LYS A 228 -13.51 -6.94 22.23
N LYS A 229 -13.54 -7.25 20.94
CA LYS A 229 -12.51 -8.08 20.28
C LYS A 229 -11.65 -7.23 19.35
N PHE A 230 -10.87 -6.29 19.89
CA PHE A 230 -9.70 -5.78 19.17
C PHE A 230 -8.85 -6.98 18.71
N PRO A 231 -8.31 -6.98 17.47
CA PRO A 231 -7.35 -8.00 17.09
C PRO A 231 -6.20 -7.94 18.10
N SER A 232 -6.13 -8.94 18.95
CA SER A 232 -5.00 -9.09 19.85
C SER A 232 -3.76 -9.30 19.00
N VAL A 233 -2.62 -8.81 19.46
CA VAL A 233 -1.32 -9.20 18.90
C VAL A 233 -1.24 -10.73 18.80
N GLY A 234 -1.90 -11.44 19.72
CA GLY A 234 -2.08 -12.89 19.69
C GLY A 234 -2.82 -13.40 18.44
N ASP A 235 -3.87 -12.74 17.96
CA ASP A 235 -4.61 -13.15 16.76
C ASP A 235 -3.71 -13.02 15.50
N ILE A 236 -2.89 -11.98 15.45
CA ILE A 236 -1.92 -11.76 14.36
C ILE A 236 -0.81 -12.81 14.39
N ILE A 237 -0.28 -13.09 15.59
CA ILE A 237 0.75 -14.13 15.79
C ILE A 237 0.18 -15.52 15.47
N CYS A 238 -1.07 -15.77 15.86
CA CYS A 238 -1.77 -17.01 15.53
C CYS A 238 -1.93 -17.17 14.01
N LEU A 239 -2.37 -16.14 13.29
CA LEU A 239 -2.49 -16.15 11.84
C LEU A 239 -1.11 -16.41 11.17
N LEU A 240 -0.05 -15.78 11.68
CA LEU A 240 1.32 -15.99 11.21
C LEU A 240 1.83 -17.43 11.48
N LYS A 241 1.43 -18.04 12.60
CA LYS A 241 1.83 -19.40 12.97
C LYS A 241 0.94 -20.50 12.38
N SER A 242 -0.31 -20.17 12.05
CA SER A 242 -1.32 -21.16 11.61
C SER A 242 -0.92 -21.90 10.33
N ARG A 243 -0.18 -21.22 9.43
CA ARG A 243 0.26 -21.78 8.16
C ARG A 243 1.67 -21.35 7.80
N VAL A 244 2.53 -22.35 7.55
CA VAL A 244 3.94 -22.14 7.18
C VAL A 244 4.06 -21.24 5.94
N THR A 245 3.19 -21.39 4.94
CA THR A 245 3.19 -20.57 3.72
C THR A 245 2.91 -19.11 4.01
N PHE A 246 1.97 -18.81 4.93
CA PHE A 246 1.66 -17.42 5.31
C PHE A 246 2.87 -16.77 6.01
N SER A 247 3.55 -17.50 6.88
CA SER A 247 4.78 -17.05 7.54
C SER A 247 5.91 -16.80 6.53
N GLN A 248 6.09 -17.68 5.56
CA GLN A 248 7.08 -17.49 4.49
C GLN A 248 6.79 -16.25 3.66
N VAL A 249 5.52 -16.02 3.29
CA VAL A 249 5.12 -14.82 2.56
C VAL A 249 5.34 -13.56 3.41
N ALA A 250 5.06 -13.60 4.71
CA ALA A 250 5.33 -12.48 5.62
C ALA A 250 6.82 -12.11 5.67
N ILE A 251 7.70 -13.11 5.69
CA ILE A 251 9.17 -12.91 5.63
C ILE A 251 9.58 -12.31 4.28
N VAL A 252 9.03 -12.80 3.17
CA VAL A 252 9.29 -12.26 1.83
C VAL A 252 8.85 -10.78 1.78
N VAL A 253 7.67 -10.46 2.29
CA VAL A 253 7.16 -9.07 2.34
C VAL A 253 8.08 -8.19 3.19
N LEU A 254 8.53 -8.67 4.35
CA LEU A 254 9.43 -7.93 5.24
C LEU A 254 10.72 -7.52 4.51
N PHE A 255 11.42 -8.49 3.92
CA PHE A 255 12.68 -8.22 3.23
C PHE A 255 12.50 -7.42 1.95
N ASN A 256 11.45 -7.69 1.16
CA ASN A 256 11.18 -6.96 -0.07
C ASN A 256 10.81 -5.50 0.22
N SER A 257 9.92 -5.23 1.17
CA SER A 257 9.54 -3.87 1.54
C SER A 257 10.69 -3.11 2.21
N LEU A 258 11.54 -3.79 2.99
CA LEU A 258 12.76 -3.21 3.55
C LEU A 258 13.71 -2.75 2.44
N ALA A 259 13.91 -3.58 1.42
CA ALA A 259 14.75 -3.29 0.27
C ALA A 259 14.18 -2.16 -0.60
N GLU A 260 12.86 -2.17 -0.86
CA GLU A 260 12.17 -1.11 -1.61
C GLU A 260 12.32 0.26 -0.92
N GLY A 261 12.13 0.32 0.40
CA GLY A 261 12.36 1.53 1.19
C GLY A 261 13.83 1.95 1.19
N GLY A 262 14.77 1.00 1.21
CA GLY A 262 16.21 1.23 1.06
C GLY A 262 16.57 1.82 -0.30
N LEU A 263 16.01 1.26 -1.36
CA LEU A 263 16.16 1.77 -2.72
C LEU A 263 15.68 3.22 -2.81
N GLN A 264 14.48 3.51 -2.31
CA GLN A 264 13.89 4.84 -2.35
C GLN A 264 14.71 5.88 -1.57
N SER A 265 15.26 5.51 -0.42
CA SER A 265 16.05 6.42 0.43
C SER A 265 17.47 6.66 -0.09
N SER A 266 18.05 5.71 -0.84
CA SER A 266 19.46 5.73 -1.22
C SER A 266 19.73 6.14 -2.67
N THR A 267 18.80 5.78 -3.58
CA THR A 267 19.03 5.87 -5.04
C THR A 267 19.28 7.29 -5.53
N MET A 268 18.50 8.26 -5.06
CA MET A 268 18.67 9.66 -5.49
C MET A 268 20.02 10.22 -5.08
N TYR A 269 20.46 9.94 -3.86
CA TYR A 269 21.76 10.42 -3.36
C TYR A 269 22.92 9.76 -4.09
N PHE A 270 22.84 8.46 -4.32
CA PHE A 270 23.85 7.71 -5.06
C PHE A 270 23.99 8.21 -6.50
N PHE A 271 22.89 8.31 -7.26
CA PHE A 271 22.97 8.77 -8.66
C PHE A 271 23.38 10.23 -8.78
N LYS A 272 23.02 11.07 -7.79
CA LYS A 272 23.51 12.44 -7.75
C LYS A 272 25.01 12.52 -7.46
N ALA A 273 25.52 11.70 -6.56
CA ALA A 273 26.93 11.70 -6.18
C ALA A 273 27.83 11.10 -7.27
N GLU A 274 27.40 10.00 -7.92
CA GLU A 274 28.21 9.23 -8.87
C GLU A 274 28.06 9.74 -10.31
N PHE A 275 26.83 10.08 -10.73
CA PHE A 275 26.53 10.44 -12.12
C PHE A 275 26.11 11.91 -12.30
N HIS A 276 26.07 12.70 -11.22
CA HIS A 276 25.65 14.12 -11.23
C HIS A 276 24.24 14.32 -11.81
N TYR A 277 23.32 13.41 -11.56
CA TYR A 277 21.94 13.48 -12.06
C TYR A 277 21.27 14.79 -11.65
N ASN A 278 20.60 15.42 -12.60
CA ASN A 278 19.75 16.58 -12.40
C ASN A 278 18.29 16.17 -12.12
N LYS A 279 17.42 17.13 -11.81
CA LYS A 279 16.00 16.87 -11.52
C LYS A 279 15.26 16.18 -12.67
N ASP A 280 15.60 16.55 -13.91
CA ASP A 280 14.92 16.05 -15.10
C ASP A 280 15.25 14.57 -15.34
N GLN A 281 16.52 14.20 -15.16
CA GLN A 281 16.97 12.81 -15.27
C GLN A 281 16.33 11.90 -14.20
N PHE A 282 16.12 12.41 -12.99
CA PHE A 282 15.36 11.68 -11.98
C PHE A 282 13.89 11.54 -12.35
N ALA A 283 13.27 12.60 -12.89
CA ALA A 283 11.89 12.57 -13.35
C ALA A 283 11.72 11.56 -14.49
N ASP A 284 12.66 11.52 -15.43
CA ASP A 284 12.66 10.53 -16.53
C ASP A 284 12.75 9.10 -15.99
N LEU A 285 13.64 8.84 -15.02
CA LEU A 285 13.78 7.52 -14.41
C LEU A 285 12.50 7.08 -13.68
N MET A 286 11.87 8.00 -12.94
CA MET A 286 10.58 7.74 -12.28
C MET A 286 9.46 7.50 -13.30
N LEU A 287 9.46 8.24 -14.40
CA LEU A 287 8.49 8.06 -15.49
C LEU A 287 8.65 6.69 -16.15
N ILE A 288 9.88 6.27 -16.45
CA ILE A 288 10.18 4.94 -16.98
C ILE A 288 9.68 3.86 -16.03
N GLY A 289 9.95 3.96 -14.73
CA GLY A 289 9.46 3.04 -13.72
C GLY A 289 7.93 3.01 -13.64
N GLY A 290 7.27 4.15 -13.70
CA GLY A 290 5.81 4.27 -13.72
C GLY A 290 5.16 3.63 -14.96
N VAL A 291 5.74 3.87 -16.14
CA VAL A 291 5.29 3.25 -17.40
C VAL A 291 5.55 1.74 -17.38
N ALA A 292 6.75 1.32 -16.96
CA ALA A 292 7.09 -0.09 -16.80
C ALA A 292 6.12 -0.80 -15.84
N GLY A 293 5.78 -0.16 -14.70
CA GLY A 293 4.79 -0.66 -13.75
C GLY A 293 3.39 -0.79 -14.36
N THR A 294 2.95 0.21 -15.10
CA THR A 294 1.64 0.20 -15.78
C THR A 294 1.56 -0.94 -16.79
N VAL A 295 2.54 -1.05 -17.67
CA VAL A 295 2.61 -2.10 -18.69
C VAL A 295 2.71 -3.48 -18.05
N SER A 296 3.58 -3.62 -17.05
CA SER A 296 3.77 -4.87 -16.30
C SER A 296 2.46 -5.39 -15.71
N GLN A 297 1.77 -4.54 -14.98
CA GLN A 297 0.61 -4.95 -14.19
C GLN A 297 -0.68 -5.04 -15.02
N LEU A 298 -0.84 -4.21 -16.05
CA LEU A 298 -2.04 -4.24 -16.90
C LEU A 298 -1.94 -5.25 -18.06
N LEU A 299 -0.74 -5.50 -18.59
CA LEU A 299 -0.56 -6.40 -19.72
C LEU A 299 0.10 -7.71 -19.33
N PHE A 300 1.28 -7.67 -18.68
CA PHE A 300 2.03 -8.89 -18.39
C PHE A 300 1.39 -9.73 -17.29
N MET A 301 0.86 -9.11 -16.23
CA MET A 301 0.24 -9.86 -15.14
C MET A 301 -0.95 -10.69 -15.58
N PRO A 302 -1.95 -10.18 -16.35
CA PRO A 302 -3.07 -10.98 -16.85
C PRO A 302 -2.66 -12.10 -17.78
N MET A 303 -1.58 -11.91 -18.55
CA MET A 303 -1.09 -12.91 -19.52
C MET A 303 -0.25 -13.98 -18.85
N LEU A 304 0.65 -13.62 -17.94
CA LEU A 304 1.64 -14.52 -17.36
C LEU A 304 1.14 -15.29 -16.14
N ALA A 305 0.30 -14.65 -15.28
CA ALA A 305 -0.17 -15.30 -14.06
C ALA A 305 -0.92 -16.62 -14.30
N PRO A 306 -1.82 -16.73 -15.31
CA PRO A 306 -2.51 -18.01 -15.59
C PRO A 306 -1.60 -19.09 -16.20
N ILE A 307 -0.49 -18.71 -16.87
CA ILE A 307 0.39 -19.63 -17.59
C ILE A 307 1.52 -20.14 -16.71
N VAL A 308 2.19 -19.22 -16.00
CA VAL A 308 3.41 -19.51 -15.24
C VAL A 308 3.10 -19.92 -13.80
N GLY A 309 2.02 -19.38 -13.24
CA GLY A 309 1.67 -19.50 -11.82
C GLY A 309 2.29 -18.37 -10.99
N GLU A 310 1.60 -18.02 -9.90
CA GLU A 310 1.91 -16.83 -9.10
C GLU A 310 3.21 -16.99 -8.29
N GLU A 311 3.50 -18.21 -7.80
CA GLU A 311 4.69 -18.53 -7.02
C GLU A 311 5.96 -18.39 -7.85
N LYS A 312 5.94 -18.91 -9.09
CA LYS A 312 7.08 -18.82 -10.00
C LYS A 312 7.26 -17.37 -10.49
N LEU A 313 6.15 -16.66 -10.73
CA LEU A 313 6.18 -15.28 -11.16
C LEU A 313 6.69 -14.37 -10.04
N LEU A 314 6.35 -14.65 -8.79
CA LEU A 314 6.90 -14.01 -7.61
C LEU A 314 8.42 -14.18 -7.55
N SER A 315 8.90 -15.42 -7.66
CA SER A 315 10.34 -15.72 -7.62
C SER A 315 11.10 -15.05 -8.76
N LEU A 316 10.52 -15.04 -9.98
CA LEU A 316 11.10 -14.33 -11.13
C LEU A 316 11.20 -12.82 -10.86
N GLY A 317 10.12 -12.20 -10.34
CA GLY A 317 10.08 -10.78 -10.01
C GLY A 317 11.13 -10.40 -8.96
N LEU A 318 11.26 -11.19 -7.90
CA LEU A 318 12.27 -10.99 -6.85
C LEU A 318 13.70 -11.16 -7.38
N LEU A 319 13.94 -12.16 -8.23
CA LEU A 319 15.26 -12.37 -8.84
C LEU A 319 15.65 -11.17 -9.72
N VAL A 320 14.75 -10.71 -10.58
CA VAL A 320 15.00 -9.54 -11.44
C VAL A 320 15.18 -8.30 -10.58
N GLY A 321 14.37 -8.09 -9.54
CA GLY A 321 14.51 -6.98 -8.61
C GLY A 321 15.85 -6.98 -7.90
N ALA A 322 16.27 -8.12 -7.32
CA ALA A 322 17.56 -8.27 -6.67
C ALA A 322 18.72 -8.01 -7.64
N SER A 323 18.66 -8.61 -8.83
CA SER A 323 19.70 -8.41 -9.87
C SER A 323 19.79 -6.95 -10.30
N SER A 324 18.65 -6.28 -10.47
CA SER A 324 18.63 -4.85 -10.84
C SER A 324 19.23 -3.96 -9.76
N MET A 325 18.94 -4.23 -8.46
CA MET A 325 19.53 -3.48 -7.35
C MET A 325 21.03 -3.72 -7.23
N LEU A 326 21.49 -4.96 -7.38
CA LEU A 326 22.92 -5.32 -7.36
C LEU A 326 23.67 -4.67 -8.53
N LEU A 327 23.11 -4.71 -9.74
CA LEU A 327 23.71 -4.07 -10.90
C LEU A 327 23.73 -2.54 -10.79
N ASN A 328 22.68 -1.93 -10.24
CA ASN A 328 22.69 -0.49 -9.95
C ASN A 328 23.77 -0.11 -8.92
N SER A 329 24.08 -0.99 -7.94
CA SER A 329 25.12 -0.71 -6.94
C SER A 329 26.53 -0.59 -7.52
N ILE A 330 26.78 -1.27 -8.63
CA ILE A 330 28.06 -1.27 -9.36
C ILE A 330 27.94 -0.59 -10.72
N ALA A 331 26.92 0.25 -10.92
CA ALA A 331 26.69 0.92 -12.20
C ALA A 331 27.93 1.73 -12.63
N TRP A 332 28.38 1.51 -13.86
CA TRP A 332 29.61 2.09 -14.43
C TRP A 332 29.34 3.28 -15.37
N SER A 333 28.06 3.55 -15.66
CA SER A 333 27.66 4.64 -16.55
C SER A 333 26.25 5.12 -16.26
N SER A 334 25.98 6.39 -16.57
CA SER A 334 24.68 7.04 -16.33
C SER A 334 23.50 6.47 -17.10
N TRP A 335 23.72 5.70 -18.18
CA TRP A 335 22.64 5.02 -18.92
C TRP A 335 22.16 3.71 -18.25
N VAL A 336 23.00 3.09 -17.39
CA VAL A 336 22.71 1.79 -16.76
C VAL A 336 21.43 1.82 -15.93
N PRO A 337 21.17 2.82 -15.06
CA PRO A 337 19.91 2.92 -14.33
C PRO A 337 18.66 2.98 -15.22
N TYR A 338 18.74 3.64 -16.38
CA TYR A 338 17.63 3.69 -17.34
C TYR A 338 17.33 2.33 -17.95
N ALA A 339 18.37 1.61 -18.37
CA ALA A 339 18.22 0.25 -18.89
C ALA A 339 17.61 -0.68 -17.82
N LEU A 340 18.11 -0.64 -16.60
CA LEU A 340 17.58 -1.44 -15.49
C LEU A 340 16.15 -1.04 -15.11
N GLY A 341 15.80 0.24 -15.27
CA GLY A 341 14.44 0.75 -15.11
C GLY A 341 13.47 0.09 -16.10
N VAL A 342 13.88 -0.17 -17.34
CA VAL A 342 13.06 -0.94 -18.30
C VAL A 342 12.93 -2.39 -17.87
N PHE A 343 13.99 -3.03 -17.40
CA PHE A 343 13.94 -4.42 -16.91
C PHE A 343 13.12 -4.56 -15.61
N SER A 344 12.89 -3.49 -14.87
CA SER A 344 12.03 -3.50 -13.67
C SER A 344 10.59 -3.93 -13.95
N ILE A 345 10.18 -3.99 -15.21
CA ILE A 345 8.86 -4.47 -15.65
C ILE A 345 8.49 -5.84 -15.03
N PHE A 346 9.45 -6.73 -14.83
CA PHE A 346 9.22 -8.02 -14.18
C PHE A 346 9.25 -7.92 -12.64
N ALA A 347 10.06 -7.04 -12.08
CA ALA A 347 10.16 -6.86 -10.64
C ALA A 347 8.85 -6.35 -10.03
N VAL A 348 8.13 -5.48 -10.74
CA VAL A 348 6.85 -4.91 -10.31
C VAL A 348 5.74 -5.96 -10.15
N LEU A 349 5.85 -7.14 -10.77
CA LEU A 349 4.91 -8.25 -10.61
C LEU A 349 4.93 -8.87 -9.20
N THR A 350 5.97 -8.64 -8.41
CA THR A 350 6.14 -9.19 -7.05
C THR A 350 4.95 -8.87 -6.14
N ASN A 351 4.53 -7.61 -6.06
CA ASN A 351 3.48 -7.17 -5.14
C ASN A 351 2.11 -7.81 -5.42
N PRO A 352 1.57 -7.83 -6.65
CA PRO A 352 0.30 -8.49 -6.93
C PRO A 352 0.37 -10.02 -6.73
N CYS A 353 1.51 -10.66 -7.01
CA CYS A 353 1.69 -12.08 -6.73
C CYS A 353 1.64 -12.37 -5.22
N LEU A 354 2.37 -11.60 -4.40
CA LEU A 354 2.33 -11.72 -2.95
C LEU A 354 0.91 -11.61 -2.40
N ARG A 355 0.16 -10.58 -2.85
CA ARG A 355 -1.23 -10.37 -2.43
C ARG A 355 -2.14 -11.51 -2.84
N SER A 356 -1.94 -12.10 -4.01
CA SER A 356 -2.71 -13.25 -4.49
C SER A 356 -2.43 -14.50 -3.67
N ILE A 357 -1.15 -14.80 -3.40
CA ILE A 357 -0.74 -15.95 -2.59
C ILE A 357 -1.34 -15.85 -1.18
N VAL A 358 -1.25 -14.66 -0.55
CA VAL A 358 -1.88 -14.39 0.76
C VAL A 358 -3.38 -14.65 0.72
N SER A 359 -4.06 -14.12 -0.28
CA SER A 359 -5.51 -14.27 -0.43
C SER A 359 -5.98 -15.72 -0.57
N LYS A 360 -5.14 -16.61 -1.12
CA LYS A 360 -5.42 -18.04 -1.23
C LYS A 360 -5.22 -18.82 0.07
N GLN A 361 -4.49 -18.25 1.04
CA GLN A 361 -4.20 -18.92 2.31
C GLN A 361 -5.28 -18.74 3.37
N VAL A 362 -6.23 -17.83 3.17
CA VAL A 362 -7.26 -17.45 4.14
C VAL A 362 -8.66 -17.59 3.56
N GLY A 363 -9.63 -17.85 4.44
CA GLY A 363 -11.03 -17.96 4.07
C GLY A 363 -11.64 -16.60 3.65
N PRO A 364 -12.88 -16.62 3.12
CA PRO A 364 -13.57 -15.40 2.66
C PRO A 364 -13.71 -14.34 3.75
N ASN A 365 -13.96 -14.75 4.99
CA ASN A 365 -14.21 -13.86 6.13
C ASN A 365 -12.94 -13.31 6.79
N GLU A 366 -11.74 -13.71 6.33
CA GLU A 366 -10.45 -13.32 6.90
C GLU A 366 -9.58 -12.52 5.92
N GLN A 367 -10.08 -12.23 4.72
CA GLN A 367 -9.34 -11.55 3.66
C GLN A 367 -8.84 -10.15 4.09
N GLY A 368 -9.72 -9.40 4.76
CA GLY A 368 -9.36 -8.06 5.24
C GLY A 368 -8.26 -8.10 6.29
N MET A 369 -8.35 -9.01 7.25
CA MET A 369 -7.35 -9.18 8.29
C MET A 369 -6.01 -9.62 7.70
N ALA A 370 -6.01 -10.58 6.78
CA ALA A 370 -4.80 -11.07 6.14
C ALA A 370 -4.07 -9.98 5.32
N HIS A 371 -4.80 -9.25 4.47
CA HIS A 371 -4.23 -8.13 3.73
C HIS A 371 -3.79 -6.99 4.64
N GLY A 372 -4.51 -6.74 5.75
CA GLY A 372 -4.16 -5.79 6.78
C GLY A 372 -2.84 -6.15 7.48
N CYS A 373 -2.66 -7.42 7.89
CA CYS A 373 -1.42 -7.91 8.50
C CYS A 373 -0.21 -7.77 7.56
N ILE A 374 -0.35 -8.16 6.30
CA ILE A 374 0.72 -8.01 5.31
C ILE A 374 1.06 -6.53 5.06
N SER A 375 0.07 -5.66 5.01
CA SER A 375 0.29 -4.22 4.87
C SER A 375 0.96 -3.61 6.11
N ALA A 376 0.64 -4.09 7.32
CA ALA A 376 1.31 -3.68 8.55
C ALA A 376 2.79 -4.08 8.56
N ILE A 377 3.13 -5.29 8.08
CA ILE A 377 4.52 -5.74 7.93
C ILE A 377 5.28 -4.85 6.95
N SER A 378 4.67 -4.51 5.81
CA SER A 378 5.24 -3.57 4.83
C SER A 378 5.46 -2.18 5.45
N SER A 379 4.49 -1.66 6.22
CA SER A 379 4.61 -0.37 6.90
C SER A 379 5.74 -0.37 7.93
N PHE A 380 5.86 -1.44 8.72
CA PHE A 380 6.97 -1.62 9.66
C PHE A 380 8.32 -1.59 8.94
N SER A 381 8.45 -2.32 7.83
CA SER A 381 9.66 -2.35 7.01
C SER A 381 10.01 -0.97 6.45
N ASN A 382 9.01 -0.21 5.97
CA ASN A 382 9.19 1.13 5.44
C ASN A 382 9.62 2.14 6.51
N ILE A 383 9.21 1.96 7.76
CA ILE A 383 9.70 2.77 8.89
C ILE A 383 11.16 2.42 9.20
N LEU A 384 11.47 1.11 9.23
CA LEU A 384 12.80 0.62 9.60
C LEU A 384 13.86 0.96 8.54
N SER A 385 13.46 0.98 7.28
CA SER A 385 14.35 1.15 6.13
C SER A 385 15.21 2.43 6.18
N PRO A 386 14.67 3.64 6.42
CA PRO A 386 15.48 4.85 6.53
C PRO A 386 16.51 4.80 7.68
N PHE A 387 16.17 4.13 8.80
CA PHE A 387 17.10 4.00 9.94
C PHE A 387 18.31 3.13 9.59
N ILE A 388 18.16 2.17 8.69
CA ILE A 388 19.26 1.30 8.25
C ILE A 388 20.00 1.93 7.07
N PHE A 389 19.26 2.31 6.01
CA PHE A 389 19.86 2.67 4.74
C PHE A 389 20.31 4.12 4.64
N SER A 390 19.68 5.07 5.34
CA SER A 390 20.11 6.47 5.28
C SER A 390 21.49 6.72 5.93
N PRO A 391 21.77 6.20 7.15
CA PRO A 391 23.11 6.28 7.72
C PRO A 391 24.16 5.54 6.88
N LEU A 392 23.77 4.37 6.33
CA LEU A 392 24.66 3.58 5.48
C LEU A 392 25.03 4.36 4.21
N THR A 393 24.06 4.98 3.55
CA THR A 393 24.26 5.81 2.37
C THR A 393 25.14 7.02 2.71
N ALA A 394 24.87 7.72 3.81
CA ALA A 394 25.66 8.86 4.23
C ALA A 394 27.11 8.49 4.52
N LEU A 395 27.34 7.34 5.19
CA LEU A 395 28.68 6.84 5.48
C LEU A 395 29.48 6.54 4.20
N PHE A 396 28.90 5.77 3.28
CA PHE A 396 29.61 5.32 2.07
C PHE A 396 29.71 6.37 0.95
N LEU A 397 28.92 7.44 1.01
CA LEU A 397 29.08 8.62 0.15
C LEU A 397 30.04 9.67 0.76
N SER A 398 30.47 9.50 2.02
CA SER A 398 31.40 10.40 2.68
C SER A 398 32.85 10.02 2.42
N GLN A 399 33.77 11.00 2.65
CA GLN A 399 35.23 10.72 2.61
C GLN A 399 35.73 9.83 3.75
N GLY A 400 34.94 9.63 4.79
CA GLY A 400 35.23 8.78 5.93
C GLY A 400 34.79 7.32 5.77
N ALA A 401 34.41 6.88 4.56
CA ALA A 401 34.00 5.52 4.29
C ALA A 401 35.14 4.53 4.59
N PRO A 402 34.85 3.36 5.22
CA PRO A 402 35.87 2.33 5.53
C PRO A 402 36.55 1.77 4.27
N PHE A 403 35.86 1.78 3.14
CA PHE A 403 36.32 1.43 1.81
C PHE A 403 35.52 2.19 0.75
N HIS A 404 36.12 2.43 -0.40
CA HIS A 404 35.48 3.21 -1.46
C HIS A 404 34.50 2.35 -2.25
N PHE A 405 33.21 2.37 -1.85
CA PHE A 405 32.12 1.73 -2.59
C PHE A 405 30.82 2.51 -2.39
N PRO A 406 30.59 3.57 -3.19
CA PRO A 406 29.42 4.45 -3.06
C PRO A 406 28.07 3.74 -3.15
N GLY A 407 27.97 2.63 -3.92
CA GLY A 407 26.77 1.81 -4.10
C GLY A 407 26.49 0.81 -2.99
N PHE A 408 27.24 0.79 -1.86
CA PHE A 408 27.12 -0.21 -0.81
C PHE A 408 25.72 -0.33 -0.23
N SER A 409 25.03 0.78 -0.03
CA SER A 409 23.65 0.81 0.45
C SER A 409 22.68 0.10 -0.50
N LEU A 410 22.83 0.33 -1.83
CA LEU A 410 22.04 -0.35 -2.85
C LEU A 410 22.37 -1.85 -2.92
N MET A 411 23.64 -2.21 -2.70
CA MET A 411 24.04 -3.61 -2.61
C MET A 411 23.36 -4.31 -1.44
N CYS A 412 23.32 -3.68 -0.27
CA CYS A 412 22.63 -4.24 0.90
C CYS A 412 21.11 -4.40 0.64
N ALA A 413 20.47 -3.44 -0.05
CA ALA A 413 19.07 -3.58 -0.46
C ALA A 413 18.89 -4.73 -1.45
N GLY A 414 19.79 -4.89 -2.43
CA GLY A 414 19.80 -6.03 -3.35
C GLY A 414 19.95 -7.39 -2.64
N LEU A 415 20.82 -7.45 -1.62
CA LEU A 415 20.97 -8.66 -0.78
C LEU A 415 19.71 -8.96 0.04
N ALA A 416 19.03 -7.94 0.56
CA ALA A 416 17.75 -8.14 1.26
C ALA A 416 16.67 -8.70 0.29
N THR A 417 16.57 -8.20 -0.93
CA THR A 417 15.67 -8.77 -1.96
C THR A 417 16.10 -10.19 -2.36
N MET A 418 17.41 -10.49 -2.39
CA MET A 418 17.91 -11.84 -2.63
C MET A 418 17.51 -12.81 -1.52
N MET A 419 17.51 -12.38 -0.25
CA MET A 419 16.96 -13.18 0.86
C MET A 419 15.46 -13.43 0.67
N ALA A 420 14.69 -12.42 0.25
CA ALA A 420 13.29 -12.61 -0.10
C ALA A 420 13.11 -13.63 -1.23
N PHE A 421 13.96 -13.57 -2.26
CA PHE A 421 13.97 -14.56 -3.35
C PHE A 421 14.24 -15.97 -2.86
N ILE A 422 15.26 -16.19 -2.02
CA ILE A 422 15.58 -17.51 -1.47
C ILE A 422 14.39 -18.09 -0.69
N VAL A 423 13.76 -17.27 0.15
CA VAL A 423 12.58 -17.70 0.91
C VAL A 423 11.39 -17.97 -0.04
N SER A 424 11.24 -17.21 -1.12
CA SER A 424 10.16 -17.42 -2.09
C SER A 424 10.23 -18.76 -2.81
N LEU A 425 11.43 -19.32 -2.99
CA LEU A 425 11.63 -20.66 -3.55
C LEU A 425 11.09 -21.80 -2.65
N MET A 426 10.92 -21.51 -1.36
CA MET A 426 10.36 -22.46 -0.38
C MET A 426 8.82 -22.42 -0.37
N ILE A 427 8.21 -21.39 -0.97
CA ILE A 427 6.75 -21.26 -1.07
C ILE A 427 6.25 -22.30 -2.08
N ARG A 428 5.47 -23.25 -1.61
CA ARG A 428 4.82 -24.25 -2.45
C ARG A 428 3.38 -23.83 -2.73
N ALA A 429 2.89 -24.16 -3.91
CA ALA A 429 1.47 -24.03 -4.23
C ALA A 429 0.66 -24.84 -3.20
N ALA A 430 -0.04 -24.14 -2.32
CA ALA A 430 -0.88 -24.81 -1.34
C ALA A 430 -2.20 -25.23 -2.01
N PRO A 431 -2.76 -26.40 -1.67
CA PRO A 431 -4.11 -26.75 -2.11
C PRO A 431 -5.10 -25.70 -1.59
N PRO A 432 -6.13 -25.33 -2.39
CA PRO A 432 -7.12 -24.34 -1.97
C PRO A 432 -7.79 -24.80 -0.67
N VAL A 433 -8.02 -23.85 0.23
CA VAL A 433 -8.71 -24.12 1.50
C VAL A 433 -10.14 -24.51 1.19
N PRO A 434 -10.63 -25.69 1.64
CA PRO A 434 -12.02 -26.05 1.47
C PRO A 434 -12.91 -25.01 2.19
N SER A 435 -13.95 -24.53 1.52
CA SER A 435 -14.84 -23.47 1.98
C SER A 435 -15.61 -23.78 3.29
N ASN A 436 -15.45 -24.98 3.84
CA ASN A 436 -16.11 -25.48 5.04
C ASN A 436 -15.17 -25.70 6.24
N ALA A 437 -13.91 -25.27 6.20
CA ALA A 437 -13.08 -25.25 7.40
C ALA A 437 -13.53 -24.07 8.27
N GLY A 438 -14.53 -24.33 9.12
CA GLY A 438 -14.86 -23.46 10.24
C GLY A 438 -13.59 -23.20 11.05
N SER A 439 -13.47 -21.98 11.55
CA SER A 439 -12.38 -21.51 12.41
C SER A 439 -12.08 -22.55 13.49
N ASP A 440 -11.10 -23.41 13.23
CA ASP A 440 -10.68 -24.38 14.23
C ASP A 440 -9.98 -23.67 15.38
N SER A 441 -10.52 -23.93 16.51
CA SER A 441 -10.24 -23.56 17.89
C SER A 441 -8.84 -23.90 18.40
N ASP A 442 -7.87 -24.25 17.55
CA ASP A 442 -6.53 -24.70 17.96
C ASP A 442 -5.58 -23.63 18.52
N CYS A 443 -5.95 -22.34 18.39
CA CYS A 443 -5.13 -21.27 18.96
C CYS A 443 -5.62 -20.78 20.34
N ARG A 444 -6.62 -21.42 20.97
CA ARG A 444 -7.14 -20.99 22.27
C ARG A 444 -6.54 -21.74 23.47
N GLU A 445 -5.69 -22.74 23.25
CA GLU A 445 -5.11 -23.58 24.31
C GLU A 445 -3.57 -23.56 24.39
N ALA A 446 -2.89 -22.51 23.87
CA ALA A 446 -1.45 -22.36 24.05
C ALA A 446 -1.08 -21.01 24.69
#